data_34088b8baf2bb8f97c6ef221a7ccc414
#
_entry.id   34088b8baf2bb8f97c6ef221a7ccc414
#
_cell.length_a   1.000
_cell.length_b   1.000
_cell.length_c   1.000
_cell.angle_alpha   90.00
_cell.angle_beta   90.00
_cell.angle_gamma   90.00
#
_symmetry.space_group_name_H-M   'P 1'
#
loop_
_entity.id
_entity.type
_entity.pdbx_description
1 polymer ?
#
loop_
_entity_poly.entity_id
_entity_poly.type
_entity_poly.pdbx_seq_one_letter_code
_entity_poly.pdbx_strand_id
1 'polypeptide(L)'
;MNREIRTDLAIELRENVADRRNMPGVKVKTVVNEDRSIKTTTITVLDEIGEKNLGKAKGQYITIECSKLKEYEESIHEPLRAELEGRLRELMGHAGNILVVGLGNRQVTPDSIGPLVIDNLYVTRHLDTPGKPDLVMSAICPGVMAQTGIETVDIVRGICDEIDVEIVVAIDALAARSSKRLGCTIQLTDTGISPGSGVGNNRKTLSSDNLGRRVIAVGVPTVTVSYTHLRAHETRSNL
;
A
#
# COMPACT_ATOMS: atom_id res chain seq x y z
N MET A 1 19.47 5.73 22.08
CA MET A 1 19.38 5.36 20.66
C MET A 1 17.92 5.02 20.36
N ASN A 2 17.12 5.96 19.83
CA ASN A 2 15.74 5.71 19.46
C ASN A 2 15.76 4.71 18.29
N ARG A 3 15.25 3.51 18.52
CA ARG A 3 15.07 2.51 17.47
C ARG A 3 13.92 2.96 16.60
N GLU A 4 14.20 3.34 15.38
CA GLU A 4 13.19 3.61 14.36
C GLU A 4 12.37 2.34 14.14
N ILE A 5 11.08 2.43 14.42
CA ILE A 5 10.15 1.30 14.20
C ILE A 5 9.82 1.30 12.72
N ARG A 6 10.33 0.31 12.00
CA ARG A 6 10.05 0.15 10.58
C ARG A 6 8.71 -0.53 10.39
N THR A 7 7.82 0.10 9.66
CA THR A 7 6.54 -0.44 9.19
C THR A 7 6.03 0.41 8.05
N ASP A 8 5.37 -0.20 7.08
CA ASP A 8 4.70 0.51 5.99
C ASP A 8 3.31 1.02 6.40
N LEU A 9 2.73 0.45 7.48
CA LEU A 9 1.37 0.76 7.91
C LEU A 9 1.31 2.02 8.78
N ALA A 10 0.52 3.02 8.34
CA ALA A 10 0.28 4.25 9.09
C ALA A 10 -0.41 3.99 10.45
N ILE A 11 -1.28 2.99 10.53
CA ILE A 11 -1.94 2.62 11.77
C ILE A 11 -0.95 2.15 12.84
N GLU A 12 0.11 1.42 12.46
CA GLU A 12 1.14 0.95 13.40
C GLU A 12 2.04 2.08 13.89
N LEU A 13 2.32 3.07 13.04
CA LEU A 13 3.07 4.26 13.47
C LEU A 13 2.28 5.05 14.51
N ARG A 14 0.99 5.24 14.29
CA ARG A 14 0.11 5.90 15.25
C ARG A 14 0.02 5.15 16.59
N GLU A 15 -0.03 3.82 16.58
CA GLU A 15 -0.09 2.99 17.79
C GLU A 15 1.13 3.14 18.70
N ASN A 16 2.25 3.62 18.16
CA ASN A 16 3.50 3.82 18.92
C ASN A 16 3.59 5.17 19.62
N VAL A 17 2.68 6.10 19.31
CA VAL A 17 2.69 7.43 19.93
C VAL A 17 2.03 7.37 21.30
N ALA A 18 2.70 7.93 22.32
CA ALA A 18 2.26 7.87 23.72
C ALA A 18 0.90 8.54 23.94
N ASP A 19 0.61 9.64 23.24
CA ASP A 19 -0.69 10.32 23.28
C ASP A 19 -1.48 10.08 21.98
N ARG A 20 -2.14 8.93 21.92
CA ARG A 20 -2.93 8.50 20.76
C ARG A 20 -4.15 9.36 20.45
N ARG A 21 -4.62 10.16 21.44
CA ARG A 21 -5.89 10.90 21.33
C ARG A 21 -5.70 12.28 20.76
N ASN A 22 -4.54 12.88 20.90
CA ASN A 22 -4.30 14.27 20.54
C ASN A 22 -2.97 14.44 19.80
N MET A 23 -2.93 14.03 18.53
CA MET A 23 -1.77 14.22 17.67
C MET A 23 -2.03 15.43 16.76
N PRO A 24 -1.41 16.60 17.04
CA PRO A 24 -1.59 17.78 16.20
C PRO A 24 -1.26 17.49 14.72
N GLY A 25 -2.09 18.02 13.80
CA GLY A 25 -1.94 17.79 12.38
C GLY A 25 -2.39 16.41 11.87
N VAL A 26 -2.94 15.55 12.76
CA VAL A 26 -3.43 14.22 12.37
C VAL A 26 -4.87 14.01 12.83
N LYS A 27 -5.76 13.68 11.89
CA LYS A 27 -7.16 13.33 12.16
C LYS A 27 -7.36 11.83 11.96
N VAL A 28 -8.14 11.22 12.84
CA VAL A 28 -8.42 9.78 12.78
C VAL A 28 -9.90 9.51 12.91
N LYS A 29 -10.41 8.68 12.00
CA LYS A 29 -11.79 8.18 12.03
C LYS A 29 -11.75 6.65 11.93
N THR A 30 -12.48 5.97 12.80
CA THR A 30 -12.63 4.52 12.74
C THR A 30 -14.11 4.17 12.60
N VAL A 31 -14.40 3.28 11.67
CA VAL A 31 -15.72 2.71 11.43
C VAL A 31 -15.60 1.19 11.52
N VAL A 32 -16.58 0.57 12.13
CA VAL A 32 -16.68 -0.89 12.23
C VAL A 32 -18.03 -1.27 11.66
N ASN A 33 -18.08 -2.28 10.79
CA ASN A 33 -19.34 -2.77 10.24
C ASN A 33 -20.22 -3.45 11.31
N GLU A 34 -21.48 -3.74 11.01
CA GLU A 34 -22.49 -4.19 11.98
C GLU A 34 -22.08 -5.50 12.66
N ASP A 35 -21.54 -6.47 11.94
CA ASP A 35 -21.07 -7.76 12.47
C ASP A 35 -19.65 -7.70 13.08
N ARG A 36 -19.03 -6.50 13.09
CA ARG A 36 -17.68 -6.23 13.59
C ARG A 36 -16.56 -7.05 12.92
N SER A 37 -16.83 -7.60 11.75
CA SER A 37 -15.84 -8.38 11.00
C SER A 37 -14.85 -7.51 10.22
N ILE A 38 -15.28 -6.28 9.83
CA ILE A 38 -14.46 -5.32 9.10
C ILE A 38 -14.32 -4.04 9.94
N LYS A 39 -13.07 -3.64 10.15
CA LYS A 39 -12.74 -2.38 10.81
C LYS A 39 -11.93 -1.50 9.87
N THR A 40 -12.47 -0.35 9.52
CA THR A 40 -11.82 0.63 8.65
C THR A 40 -11.36 1.83 9.47
N THR A 41 -10.06 2.10 9.45
CA THR A 41 -9.45 3.26 10.12
C THR A 41 -8.86 4.19 9.07
N THR A 42 -9.37 5.41 8.99
CA THR A 42 -8.83 6.48 8.14
C THR A 42 -7.98 7.42 9.00
N ILE A 43 -6.72 7.55 8.64
CA ILE A 43 -5.77 8.52 9.21
C ILE A 43 -5.53 9.59 8.15
N THR A 44 -5.81 10.86 8.47
CA THR A 44 -5.54 11.98 7.57
C THR A 44 -4.44 12.84 8.18
N VAL A 45 -3.34 12.96 7.47
CA VAL A 45 -2.24 13.88 7.76
C VAL A 45 -2.56 15.22 7.09
N LEU A 46 -2.77 16.27 7.90
CA LEU A 46 -3.33 17.54 7.45
C LEU A 46 -2.27 18.54 7.00
N ASP A 47 -1.12 18.53 7.66
CA ASP A 47 -0.08 19.54 7.53
C ASP A 47 1.32 18.99 7.89
N GLU A 48 2.35 19.85 7.80
CA GLU A 48 3.73 19.51 8.12
C GLU A 48 3.94 19.09 9.60
N ILE A 49 3.07 19.56 10.52
CA ILE A 49 3.11 19.14 11.93
C ILE A 49 2.69 17.68 12.01
N GLY A 50 1.62 17.34 11.31
CA GLY A 50 1.14 15.97 11.20
C GLY A 50 2.17 15.03 10.55
N GLU A 51 2.87 15.49 9.50
CA GLU A 51 3.94 14.74 8.86
C GLU A 51 5.07 14.41 9.84
N LYS A 52 5.52 15.40 10.62
CA LYS A 52 6.56 15.20 11.65
C LYS A 52 6.09 14.25 12.76
N ASN A 53 4.84 14.39 13.17
CA ASN A 53 4.28 13.60 14.28
C ASN A 53 4.05 12.15 13.90
N LEU A 54 3.57 11.88 12.68
CA LEU A 54 3.27 10.52 12.21
C LEU A 54 4.42 9.89 11.44
N GLY A 55 5.33 10.68 10.86
CA GLY A 55 6.38 10.19 9.96
C GLY A 55 5.85 9.73 8.60
N LYS A 56 4.74 10.31 8.14
CA LYS A 56 4.09 10.02 6.86
C LYS A 56 3.74 11.31 6.15
N ALA A 57 3.78 11.31 4.82
CA ALA A 57 3.43 12.45 3.99
C ALA A 57 1.96 12.88 4.19
N LYS A 58 1.68 14.15 3.94
CA LYS A 58 0.33 14.73 3.94
C LYS A 58 -0.57 13.99 2.97
N GLY A 59 -1.75 13.57 3.45
CA GLY A 59 -2.73 12.81 2.68
C GLY A 59 -3.53 11.85 3.55
N GLN A 60 -4.19 10.89 2.92
CA GLN A 60 -5.05 9.91 3.57
C GLN A 60 -4.42 8.52 3.57
N TYR A 61 -4.56 7.84 4.68
CA TYR A 61 -4.16 6.44 4.88
C TYR A 61 -5.36 5.68 5.44
N ILE A 62 -5.97 4.83 4.61
CA ILE A 62 -7.15 4.04 4.96
C ILE A 62 -6.70 2.62 5.22
N THR A 63 -6.88 2.12 6.43
CA THR A 63 -6.54 0.75 6.80
C THR A 63 -7.82 -0.04 7.03
N ILE A 64 -8.02 -1.09 6.26
CA ILE A 64 -9.11 -2.04 6.39
C ILE A 64 -8.56 -3.30 7.05
N GLU A 65 -9.03 -3.62 8.24
CA GLU A 65 -8.64 -4.81 9.01
C GLU A 65 -9.82 -5.80 9.00
N CYS A 66 -9.58 -7.05 8.57
CA CYS A 66 -10.56 -8.12 8.50
C CYS A 66 -9.95 -9.45 8.96
N SER A 67 -10.11 -9.80 10.24
CA SER A 67 -9.52 -11.03 10.81
C SER A 67 -10.09 -12.32 10.21
N LYS A 68 -11.36 -12.30 9.79
CA LYS A 68 -12.05 -13.45 9.18
C LYS A 68 -11.44 -13.94 7.86
N LEU A 69 -10.66 -13.08 7.18
CA LEU A 69 -9.88 -13.53 6.00
C LEU A 69 -8.91 -14.68 6.32
N LYS A 70 -8.37 -14.73 7.55
CA LYS A 70 -7.49 -15.83 7.98
C LYS A 70 -8.23 -17.13 8.24
N GLU A 71 -9.51 -17.04 8.48
CA GLU A 71 -10.39 -18.18 8.78
C GLU A 71 -10.98 -18.78 7.50
N TYR A 72 -10.63 -18.20 6.34
CA TYR A 72 -11.13 -18.59 5.01
C TYR A 72 -12.67 -18.62 4.91
N GLU A 73 -13.34 -17.76 5.68
CA GLU A 73 -14.80 -17.61 5.59
C GLU A 73 -15.20 -16.95 4.28
N GLU A 74 -15.87 -17.67 3.39
CA GLU A 74 -16.35 -17.13 2.10
C GLU A 74 -17.33 -15.97 2.28
N SER A 75 -18.11 -15.98 3.35
CA SER A 75 -19.11 -14.95 3.65
C SER A 75 -18.53 -13.54 3.78
N ILE A 76 -17.23 -13.42 4.07
CA ILE A 76 -16.57 -12.12 4.25
C ILE A 76 -16.12 -11.47 2.94
N HIS A 77 -16.00 -12.24 1.86
CA HIS A 77 -15.42 -11.74 0.60
C HIS A 77 -16.25 -10.61 0.01
N GLU A 78 -17.56 -10.75 -0.05
CA GLU A 78 -18.45 -9.74 -0.63
C GLU A 78 -18.50 -8.44 0.21
N PRO A 79 -18.69 -8.48 1.54
CA PRO A 79 -18.60 -7.29 2.38
C PRO A 79 -17.24 -6.58 2.29
N LEU A 80 -16.13 -7.33 2.26
CA LEU A 80 -14.80 -6.77 2.14
C LEU A 80 -14.57 -6.15 0.76
N ARG A 81 -15.05 -6.80 -0.31
CA ARG A 81 -15.01 -6.26 -1.67
C ARG A 81 -15.74 -4.92 -1.75
N ALA A 82 -16.96 -4.86 -1.19
CA ALA A 82 -17.76 -3.63 -1.19
C ALA A 82 -17.08 -2.49 -0.42
N GLU A 83 -16.47 -2.79 0.74
CA GLU A 83 -15.72 -1.78 1.52
C GLU A 83 -14.50 -1.29 0.73
N LEU A 84 -13.70 -2.21 0.16
CA LEU A 84 -12.52 -1.87 -0.64
C LEU A 84 -12.90 -1.03 -1.88
N GLU A 85 -13.94 -1.44 -2.60
CA GLU A 85 -14.46 -0.72 -3.77
C GLU A 85 -14.90 0.69 -3.39
N GLY A 86 -15.66 0.84 -2.29
CA GLY A 86 -16.11 2.13 -1.80
C GLY A 86 -14.94 3.07 -1.50
N ARG A 87 -13.89 2.57 -0.83
CA ARG A 87 -12.70 3.36 -0.51
C ARG A 87 -11.86 3.71 -1.74
N LEU A 88 -11.73 2.77 -2.67
CA LEU A 88 -11.05 3.06 -3.94
C LEU A 88 -11.79 4.14 -4.72
N ARG A 89 -13.11 4.04 -4.86
CA ARG A 89 -13.94 5.06 -5.52
C ARG A 89 -13.81 6.43 -4.86
N GLU A 90 -13.79 6.49 -3.51
CA GLU A 90 -13.59 7.72 -2.74
C GLU A 90 -12.24 8.37 -3.08
N LEU A 91 -11.15 7.60 -3.13
CA LEU A 91 -9.82 8.10 -3.44
C LEU A 91 -9.65 8.44 -4.93
N MET A 92 -10.23 7.65 -5.83
CA MET A 92 -10.11 7.84 -7.28
C MET A 92 -10.94 9.03 -7.78
N GLY A 93 -12.14 9.26 -7.20
CA GLY A 93 -13.10 10.21 -7.74
C GLY A 93 -13.52 9.85 -9.17
N HIS A 94 -13.66 10.85 -10.02
CA HIS A 94 -13.91 10.63 -11.46
C HIS A 94 -12.55 10.52 -12.18
N ALA A 95 -12.27 9.35 -12.73
CA ALA A 95 -11.10 9.12 -13.56
C ALA A 95 -11.51 8.25 -14.77
N GLY A 96 -11.14 8.69 -15.95
CA GLY A 96 -11.42 7.98 -17.21
C GLY A 96 -10.30 7.04 -17.61
N ASN A 97 -9.05 7.35 -17.32
CA ASN A 97 -7.88 6.61 -17.80
C ASN A 97 -6.93 6.21 -16.66
N ILE A 98 -6.86 4.90 -16.37
CA ILE A 98 -6.14 4.34 -15.24
C ILE A 98 -5.04 3.40 -15.70
N LEU A 99 -3.86 3.51 -15.06
CA LEU A 99 -2.80 2.53 -15.14
C LEU A 99 -2.68 1.79 -13.80
N VAL A 100 -2.91 0.48 -13.80
CA VAL A 100 -2.68 -0.37 -12.62
C VAL A 100 -1.27 -0.95 -12.71
N VAL A 101 -0.49 -0.76 -11.64
CA VAL A 101 0.91 -1.18 -11.56
C VAL A 101 1.06 -2.21 -10.46
N GLY A 102 1.30 -3.47 -10.82
CA GLY A 102 1.60 -4.54 -9.89
C GLY A 102 3.08 -4.56 -9.53
N LEU A 103 3.42 -4.06 -8.34
CA LEU A 103 4.79 -4.02 -7.82
C LEU A 103 5.19 -5.37 -7.22
N GLY A 104 6.49 -5.61 -7.18
CA GLY A 104 7.08 -6.79 -6.57
C GLY A 104 7.60 -7.83 -7.54
N ASN A 105 7.98 -8.97 -7.00
CA ASN A 105 8.58 -10.10 -7.74
C ASN A 105 7.65 -11.31 -7.74
N ARG A 106 7.17 -11.70 -8.92
CA ARG A 106 6.30 -12.88 -9.09
C ARG A 106 6.90 -14.18 -8.57
N GLN A 107 8.22 -14.31 -8.58
CA GLN A 107 8.92 -15.51 -8.16
C GLN A 107 9.15 -15.59 -6.63
N VAL A 108 8.83 -14.51 -5.92
CA VAL A 108 8.99 -14.40 -4.46
C VAL A 108 7.62 -14.32 -3.82
N THR A 109 7.12 -15.43 -3.27
CA THR A 109 5.75 -15.53 -2.75
C THR A 109 5.30 -14.35 -1.90
N PRO A 110 6.06 -13.88 -0.88
CA PRO A 110 5.63 -12.73 -0.10
C PRO A 110 5.67 -11.39 -0.83
N ASP A 111 6.23 -11.32 -2.03
CA ASP A 111 6.37 -10.11 -2.88
C ASP A 111 5.55 -10.22 -4.18
N SER A 112 4.67 -11.22 -4.29
CA SER A 112 3.98 -11.53 -5.55
C SER A 112 2.57 -10.96 -5.66
N ILE A 113 2.03 -10.29 -4.63
CA ILE A 113 0.63 -9.88 -4.63
C ILE A 113 0.30 -8.89 -5.76
N GLY A 114 1.16 -7.91 -6.02
CA GLY A 114 0.98 -6.98 -7.13
C GLY A 114 0.87 -7.69 -8.48
N PRO A 115 1.87 -8.50 -8.88
CA PRO A 115 1.80 -9.32 -10.09
C PRO A 115 0.57 -10.22 -10.19
N LEU A 116 0.16 -10.88 -9.09
CA LEU A 116 -1.01 -11.77 -9.06
C LEU A 116 -2.32 -11.02 -9.26
N VAL A 117 -2.45 -9.80 -8.75
CA VAL A 117 -3.62 -8.96 -9.02
C VAL A 117 -3.69 -8.61 -10.49
N ILE A 118 -2.57 -8.23 -11.12
CA ILE A 118 -2.53 -7.90 -12.55
C ILE A 118 -2.97 -9.09 -13.41
N ASP A 119 -2.58 -10.32 -13.06
CA ASP A 119 -2.98 -11.53 -13.79
C ASP A 119 -4.50 -11.76 -13.79
N ASN A 120 -5.19 -11.25 -12.78
CA ASN A 120 -6.64 -11.40 -12.61
C ASN A 120 -7.42 -10.12 -12.96
N LEU A 121 -6.73 -9.08 -13.46
CA LEU A 121 -7.36 -7.81 -13.78
C LEU A 121 -7.92 -7.81 -15.20
N TYR A 122 -9.15 -7.32 -15.36
CA TYR A 122 -9.75 -7.12 -16.68
C TYR A 122 -9.33 -5.76 -17.23
N VAL A 123 -8.40 -5.76 -18.18
CA VAL A 123 -7.93 -4.55 -18.87
C VAL A 123 -8.85 -4.20 -20.04
N THR A 124 -9.12 -2.91 -20.25
CA THR A 124 -10.12 -2.44 -21.23
C THR A 124 -9.56 -1.53 -22.29
N ARG A 125 -8.32 -1.02 -22.17
CA ARG A 125 -7.76 -0.04 -23.10
C ARG A 125 -7.72 -0.52 -24.56
N HIS A 126 -7.42 -1.79 -24.77
CA HIS A 126 -7.33 -2.38 -26.11
C HIS A 126 -8.69 -2.71 -26.74
N LEU A 127 -9.78 -2.58 -25.98
CA LEU A 127 -11.12 -2.88 -26.49
C LEU A 127 -11.64 -1.71 -27.31
N ASP A 128 -11.90 -1.98 -28.59
CA ASP A 128 -12.48 -1.03 -29.54
C ASP A 128 -13.88 -1.49 -29.94
N THR A 129 -14.80 -1.54 -28.96
CA THR A 129 -16.16 -2.03 -29.17
C THR A 129 -17.20 -0.96 -28.81
N PRO A 130 -18.34 -0.92 -29.53
CA PRO A 130 -19.49 -0.11 -29.10
C PRO A 130 -19.92 -0.51 -27.68
N GLY A 131 -20.03 0.48 -26.77
CA GLY A 131 -20.30 0.24 -25.35
C GLY A 131 -19.04 0.04 -24.49
N LYS A 132 -17.88 0.50 -24.98
CA LYS A 132 -16.65 0.59 -24.18
C LYS A 132 -16.96 1.21 -22.81
N PRO A 133 -16.46 0.63 -21.71
CA PRO A 133 -16.60 1.25 -20.40
C PRO A 133 -16.03 2.67 -20.40
N ASP A 134 -16.67 3.59 -19.67
CA ASP A 134 -16.15 4.94 -19.46
C ASP A 134 -14.75 4.90 -18.81
N LEU A 135 -14.45 3.81 -18.10
CA LEU A 135 -13.17 3.57 -17.46
C LEU A 135 -12.22 2.81 -18.41
N VAL A 136 -11.20 3.48 -18.88
CA VAL A 136 -10.10 2.89 -19.68
C VAL A 136 -9.02 2.40 -18.73
N MET A 137 -8.79 1.10 -18.70
CA MET A 137 -7.85 0.45 -17.79
C MET A 137 -6.71 -0.24 -18.55
N SER A 138 -5.50 0.13 -18.19
CA SER A 138 -4.24 -0.53 -18.57
C SER A 138 -3.58 -1.14 -17.35
N ALA A 139 -2.74 -2.14 -17.53
CA ALA A 139 -2.03 -2.78 -16.43
C ALA A 139 -0.61 -3.19 -16.82
N ILE A 140 0.32 -3.15 -15.84
CA ILE A 140 1.71 -3.57 -16.03
C ILE A 140 2.29 -4.14 -14.73
N CYS A 141 3.17 -5.15 -14.89
CA CYS A 141 4.11 -5.59 -13.86
C CYS A 141 5.52 -5.19 -14.29
N PRO A 142 6.09 -4.09 -13.78
CA PRO A 142 7.42 -3.63 -14.20
C PRO A 142 8.56 -4.54 -13.73
N GLY A 143 8.28 -5.45 -12.81
CA GLY A 143 9.29 -6.26 -12.12
C GLY A 143 10.07 -5.45 -11.08
N VAL A 144 11.17 -6.01 -10.59
CA VAL A 144 12.03 -5.36 -9.61
C VAL A 144 13.32 -4.85 -10.25
N MET A 145 13.88 -3.77 -9.71
CA MET A 145 15.11 -3.14 -10.22
C MET A 145 16.28 -4.13 -10.32
N ALA A 146 16.36 -5.12 -9.43
CA ALA A 146 17.40 -6.15 -9.49
C ALA A 146 17.32 -7.02 -10.76
N GLN A 147 16.16 -7.11 -11.40
CA GLN A 147 15.96 -7.84 -12.65
C GLN A 147 16.05 -6.93 -13.88
N THR A 148 15.52 -5.73 -13.78
CA THR A 148 15.39 -4.80 -14.92
C THR A 148 16.56 -3.84 -15.06
N GLY A 149 17.27 -3.54 -13.97
CA GLY A 149 18.29 -2.48 -13.90
C GLY A 149 17.71 -1.07 -13.96
N ILE A 150 16.37 -0.91 -13.95
CA ILE A 150 15.68 0.36 -14.14
C ILE A 150 14.82 0.66 -12.89
N GLU A 151 14.81 1.91 -12.46
CA GLU A 151 13.90 2.33 -11.40
C GLU A 151 12.44 2.21 -11.85
N THR A 152 11.61 1.64 -11.02
CA THR A 152 10.17 1.42 -11.32
C THR A 152 9.46 2.73 -11.66
N VAL A 153 9.80 3.82 -10.98
CA VAL A 153 9.21 5.14 -11.24
C VAL A 153 9.52 5.63 -12.66
N ASP A 154 10.71 5.34 -13.20
CA ASP A 154 11.10 5.79 -14.53
C ASP A 154 10.37 4.98 -15.60
N ILE A 155 10.14 3.67 -15.38
CA ILE A 155 9.32 2.84 -16.26
C ILE A 155 7.87 3.35 -16.29
N VAL A 156 7.27 3.55 -15.11
CA VAL A 156 5.87 3.98 -14.98
C VAL A 156 5.68 5.38 -15.56
N ARG A 157 6.62 6.30 -15.34
CA ARG A 157 6.57 7.65 -15.92
C ARG A 157 6.55 7.59 -17.46
N GLY A 158 7.46 6.84 -18.07
CA GLY A 158 7.50 6.69 -19.51
C GLY A 158 6.18 6.18 -20.10
N ILE A 159 5.51 5.24 -19.41
CA ILE A 159 4.20 4.76 -19.82
C ILE A 159 3.13 5.85 -19.64
N CYS A 160 3.13 6.56 -18.50
CA CYS A 160 2.15 7.63 -18.26
C CYS A 160 2.24 8.75 -19.29
N ASP A 161 3.44 9.06 -19.75
CA ASP A 161 3.67 10.10 -20.75
C ASP A 161 3.17 9.66 -22.14
N GLU A 162 3.27 8.35 -22.46
CA GLU A 162 2.87 7.81 -23.76
C GLU A 162 1.35 7.60 -23.88
N ILE A 163 0.68 7.14 -22.81
CA ILE A 163 -0.72 6.70 -22.90
C ILE A 163 -1.73 7.59 -22.18
N ASP A 164 -1.33 8.80 -21.80
CA ASP A 164 -2.17 9.82 -21.13
C ASP A 164 -2.97 9.30 -19.92
N VAL A 165 -2.24 8.81 -18.93
CA VAL A 165 -2.82 8.29 -17.67
C VAL A 165 -3.27 9.42 -16.77
N GLU A 166 -4.48 9.35 -16.21
CA GLU A 166 -4.97 10.27 -15.19
C GLU A 166 -4.60 9.83 -13.77
N ILE A 167 -4.73 8.53 -13.50
CA ILE A 167 -4.45 7.94 -12.19
C ILE A 167 -3.60 6.68 -12.35
N VAL A 168 -2.57 6.58 -11.53
CA VAL A 168 -1.81 5.35 -11.31
C VAL A 168 -2.32 4.67 -10.03
N VAL A 169 -2.71 3.41 -10.13
CA VAL A 169 -3.05 2.57 -8.97
C VAL A 169 -1.92 1.57 -8.77
N ALA A 170 -1.08 1.79 -7.77
CA ALA A 170 0.05 0.91 -7.46
C ALA A 170 -0.35 -0.13 -6.41
N ILE A 171 -0.09 -1.41 -6.68
CA ILE A 171 -0.41 -2.52 -5.78
C ILE A 171 0.90 -3.18 -5.34
N ASP A 172 1.11 -3.31 -4.01
CA ASP A 172 2.38 -3.81 -3.46
C ASP A 172 2.18 -4.68 -2.20
N ALA A 173 3.18 -5.46 -1.94
CA ALA A 173 3.36 -6.17 -0.68
C ALA A 173 3.97 -5.25 0.37
N LEU A 174 3.37 -5.17 1.55
CA LEU A 174 3.84 -4.32 2.64
C LEU A 174 4.54 -5.12 3.74
N ALA A 175 5.36 -4.42 4.51
CA ALA A 175 5.92 -4.91 5.75
C ALA A 175 5.14 -4.37 6.96
N ALA A 176 4.64 -5.27 7.82
CA ALA A 176 4.01 -4.92 9.08
C ALA A 176 4.94 -5.22 10.27
N ARG A 177 4.73 -4.52 11.37
CA ARG A 177 5.36 -4.85 12.65
C ARG A 177 4.68 -6.05 13.32
N SER A 178 3.36 -6.11 13.21
CA SER A 178 2.55 -7.15 13.85
C SER A 178 2.17 -8.26 12.87
N SER A 179 2.54 -9.51 13.20
CA SER A 179 2.12 -10.70 12.44
C SER A 179 0.59 -10.89 12.42
N LYS A 180 -0.13 -10.26 13.35
CA LYS A 180 -1.60 -10.30 13.38
C LYS A 180 -2.24 -9.64 12.14
N ARG A 181 -1.50 -8.75 11.46
CA ARG A 181 -1.98 -8.00 10.29
C ARG A 181 -1.67 -8.67 8.96
N LEU A 182 -0.83 -9.71 8.95
CA LEU A 182 -0.46 -10.40 7.71
C LEU A 182 -1.68 -11.04 7.06
N GLY A 183 -1.88 -10.77 5.76
CA GLY A 183 -2.93 -11.38 4.94
C GLY A 183 -4.38 -11.04 5.34
N CYS A 184 -4.58 -10.12 6.29
CA CYS A 184 -5.92 -9.73 6.74
C CYS A 184 -6.07 -8.21 6.94
N THR A 185 -5.15 -7.45 6.38
CA THR A 185 -5.15 -5.99 6.42
C THR A 185 -4.87 -5.47 5.03
N ILE A 186 -5.59 -4.44 4.61
CA ILE A 186 -5.36 -3.73 3.35
C ILE A 186 -5.18 -2.26 3.70
N GLN A 187 -4.12 -1.62 3.19
CA GLN A 187 -3.93 -0.19 3.32
C GLN A 187 -4.05 0.49 1.97
N LEU A 188 -4.88 1.53 1.89
CA LEU A 188 -4.98 2.42 0.74
C LEU A 188 -4.44 3.80 1.12
N THR A 189 -3.84 4.50 0.17
CA THR A 189 -3.38 5.89 0.37
C THR A 189 -3.31 6.65 -0.94
N ASP A 190 -3.49 7.97 -0.87
CA ASP A 190 -3.30 8.92 -1.97
C ASP A 190 -1.91 9.58 -2.01
N THR A 191 -1.01 9.16 -1.12
CA THR A 191 0.35 9.72 -1.01
C THR A 191 1.40 8.98 -1.84
N GLY A 192 1.00 7.89 -2.50
CA GLY A 192 1.90 7.01 -3.23
C GLY A 192 2.57 5.96 -2.37
N ILE A 193 3.56 5.27 -2.93
CA ILE A 193 4.26 4.15 -2.30
C ILE A 193 5.75 4.16 -2.62
N SER A 194 6.57 3.81 -1.64
CA SER A 194 8.01 3.59 -1.81
C SER A 194 8.28 2.09 -1.82
N PRO A 195 8.49 1.47 -2.99
CA PRO A 195 8.67 0.03 -3.07
C PRO A 195 9.82 -0.46 -2.20
N GLY A 196 9.57 -1.45 -1.34
CA GLY A 196 10.59 -2.03 -0.47
C GLY A 196 11.06 -1.18 0.70
N SER A 197 10.38 -0.07 1.03
CA SER A 197 10.77 0.82 2.16
C SER A 197 10.74 0.10 3.50
N GLY A 198 9.76 -0.76 3.73
CA GLY A 198 9.62 -1.54 4.95
C GLY A 198 10.77 -2.53 5.21
N VAL A 199 11.50 -2.93 4.17
CA VAL A 199 12.69 -3.80 4.26
C VAL A 199 14.01 -3.06 4.11
N GLY A 200 13.97 -1.72 4.12
CA GLY A 200 15.17 -0.86 4.14
C GLY A 200 15.76 -0.52 2.76
N ASN A 201 15.05 -0.79 1.69
CA ASN A 201 15.44 -0.37 0.34
C ASN A 201 14.98 1.08 0.08
N ASN A 202 15.94 2.00 -0.01
CA ASN A 202 15.66 3.39 -0.40
C ASN A 202 15.53 3.46 -1.92
N ARG A 203 14.32 3.34 -2.43
CA ARG A 203 13.98 3.51 -3.85
C ARG A 203 13.19 4.80 -4.06
N LYS A 204 13.15 5.28 -5.31
CA LYS A 204 12.31 6.42 -5.66
C LYS A 204 10.84 6.08 -5.42
N THR A 205 10.12 6.98 -4.76
CA THR A 205 8.70 6.83 -4.45
C THR A 205 7.86 6.98 -5.71
N LEU A 206 6.90 6.08 -5.91
CA LEU A 206 5.80 6.28 -6.84
C LEU A 206 4.81 7.23 -6.16
N SER A 207 4.93 8.52 -6.43
CA SER A 207 4.10 9.59 -5.88
C SER A 207 3.64 10.54 -6.98
N SER A 208 2.65 11.36 -6.67
CA SER A 208 2.16 12.37 -7.61
C SER A 208 3.25 13.35 -8.02
N ASP A 209 4.15 13.72 -7.11
CA ASP A 209 5.28 14.62 -7.40
C ASP A 209 6.26 13.99 -8.39
N ASN A 210 6.54 12.69 -8.28
CA ASN A 210 7.49 12.01 -9.15
C ASN A 210 6.92 11.63 -10.51
N LEU A 211 5.61 11.39 -10.61
CA LEU A 211 4.96 10.95 -11.85
C LEU A 211 4.22 12.07 -12.58
N GLY A 212 3.93 13.21 -11.93
CA GLY A 212 3.08 14.25 -12.50
C GLY A 212 1.62 13.81 -12.70
N ARG A 213 1.22 12.71 -12.08
CA ARG A 213 -0.11 12.08 -12.14
C ARG A 213 -0.55 11.70 -10.74
N ARG A 214 -1.87 11.64 -10.50
CA ARG A 214 -2.39 11.16 -9.23
C ARG A 214 -1.97 9.70 -9.01
N VAL A 215 -1.55 9.39 -7.79
CA VAL A 215 -1.15 8.04 -7.41
C VAL A 215 -1.98 7.57 -6.22
N ILE A 216 -2.57 6.40 -6.36
CA ILE A 216 -3.22 5.68 -5.27
C ILE A 216 -2.43 4.41 -5.04
N ALA A 217 -2.05 4.15 -3.81
CA ALA A 217 -1.38 2.91 -3.47
C ALA A 217 -2.32 2.00 -2.68
N VAL A 218 -2.29 0.71 -3.01
CA VAL A 218 -2.99 -0.37 -2.32
C VAL A 218 -1.94 -1.37 -1.88
N GLY A 219 -1.86 -1.61 -0.58
CA GLY A 219 -0.86 -2.50 -0.05
C GLY A 219 -1.42 -3.52 0.93
N VAL A 220 -0.87 -4.73 0.88
CA VAL A 220 -1.24 -5.83 1.78
C VAL A 220 -0.01 -6.30 2.53
N PRO A 221 -0.01 -6.33 3.87
CA PRO A 221 1.09 -6.88 4.65
C PRO A 221 1.25 -8.38 4.40
N THR A 222 2.41 -8.76 3.89
CA THR A 222 2.80 -10.15 3.59
C THR A 222 3.98 -10.61 4.41
N VAL A 223 4.78 -9.66 4.93
CA VAL A 223 5.95 -9.94 5.76
C VAL A 223 5.93 -9.14 7.05
N THR A 224 6.61 -9.65 8.09
CA THR A 224 6.88 -8.89 9.30
C THR A 224 8.33 -8.44 9.33
N VAL A 225 8.57 -7.21 9.80
CA VAL A 225 9.91 -6.76 10.15
C VAL A 225 10.29 -7.40 11.48
N SER A 226 10.97 -8.55 11.41
CA SER A 226 11.53 -9.20 12.61
C SER A 226 12.84 -8.49 12.96
N TYR A 227 12.88 -7.83 14.12
CA TYR A 227 14.14 -7.48 14.76
C TYR A 227 14.70 -8.73 15.43
N THR A 228 15.30 -9.61 14.65
CA THR A 228 16.19 -10.62 15.23
C THR A 228 17.31 -9.88 15.93
N HIS A 229 17.26 -9.83 17.25
CA HIS A 229 18.45 -9.62 18.06
C HIS A 229 19.39 -10.79 17.77
N LEU A 230 20.26 -10.65 16.81
CA LEU A 230 21.56 -11.29 16.91
C LEU A 230 22.25 -10.63 18.13
N ARG A 231 21.99 -11.13 19.32
CA ARG A 231 22.96 -11.07 20.38
C ARG A 231 24.13 -11.86 19.84
N ALA A 232 25.15 -11.16 19.34
CA ALA A 232 26.49 -11.72 19.27
C ALA A 232 26.76 -12.19 20.71
N HIS A 233 26.76 -13.48 20.93
CA HIS A 233 27.42 -14.09 22.05
C HIS A 233 28.91 -13.79 21.82
N GLU A 234 29.37 -12.67 22.39
CA GLU A 234 30.78 -12.53 22.71
C GLU A 234 31.05 -13.63 23.73
N THR A 235 31.51 -14.78 23.24
CA THR A 235 32.24 -15.72 24.04
C THR A 235 33.52 -14.99 24.50
N ARG A 236 33.50 -14.47 25.70
CA ARG A 236 34.71 -14.17 26.43
C ARG A 236 35.43 -15.48 26.60
N SER A 237 36.37 -15.79 25.76
CA SER A 237 37.47 -16.69 26.03
C SER A 237 38.42 -15.94 26.97
N ASN A 238 38.31 -16.18 28.25
CA ASN A 238 39.39 -15.99 29.18
C ASN A 238 40.41 -17.09 28.89
N LEU A 239 41.58 -16.70 28.49
CA LEU A 239 42.86 -17.30 28.85
C LEU A 239 43.94 -16.23 28.65
#